data_143c0dae77e68ca8fbf719de8c42ea96
#
_entry.id   143c0dae77e68ca8fbf719de8c42ea96
#
_cell.length_a   1.000
_cell.length_b   1.000
_cell.length_c   1.000
_cell.angle_alpha   90.00
_cell.angle_beta   90.00
_cell.angle_gamma   90.00
#
_symmetry.space_group_name_H-M   'P 1'
#
loop_
_entity.id
_entity.type
_entity.pdbx_description
1 polymer ?
#
loop_
_entity_poly.entity_id
_entity_poly.type
_entity_poly.pdbx_seq_one_letter_code
_entity_poly.pdbx_strand_id
1 'polypeptide(L)'
;MRRGGFTLIECLLGLALSLLVISAGLESFARTRKAFAGLKDREEADQAALAALDRMRIDLLHAGLGLVPEMGLGLVAAAETDPAELRLMSVERELHLAAEAGAGGTRLPLTSTADIVAGQLIALREGAAGEVRTVVRLEAGAVLLEAPLERAYAPETAALSLLELVTYFLDGPARILRRRVNASSAQPLLENTAAAVWTRDPSAPLVRVRLELAVKGVHPHEATVFLKNAALAAGNGS
;
A
#
# COMPACT_ATOMS: atom_id res chain seq x y z
N MET A 1 -40.96 -23.81 71.87
CA MET A 1 -40.16 -23.48 70.68
C MET A 1 -39.17 -22.36 71.04
N ARG A 2 -37.85 -22.68 71.19
CA ARG A 2 -36.79 -21.68 71.43
C ARG A 2 -36.51 -20.99 70.10
N ARG A 3 -36.87 -19.73 69.99
CA ARG A 3 -36.42 -18.87 68.87
C ARG A 3 -34.95 -18.48 69.17
N GLY A 4 -34.02 -19.21 68.55
CA GLY A 4 -32.60 -18.78 68.55
C GLY A 4 -32.46 -17.56 67.69
N GLY A 5 -32.10 -16.42 68.29
CA GLY A 5 -31.71 -15.22 67.59
C GLY A 5 -30.24 -15.34 67.10
N PHE A 6 -29.91 -14.79 65.93
CA PHE A 6 -28.53 -14.68 65.48
C PHE A 6 -27.68 -13.87 66.44
N THR A 7 -26.49 -14.36 66.72
CA THR A 7 -25.54 -13.63 67.55
C THR A 7 -24.86 -12.53 66.71
N LEU A 8 -24.44 -11.44 67.33
CA LEU A 8 -23.74 -10.36 66.66
C LEU A 8 -22.47 -10.84 65.93
N ILE A 9 -21.84 -11.89 66.47
CA ILE A 9 -20.60 -12.48 65.89
C ILE A 9 -20.90 -13.26 64.62
N GLU A 10 -22.04 -13.96 64.54
CA GLU A 10 -22.49 -14.65 63.33
C GLU A 10 -22.80 -13.67 62.21
N CYS A 11 -23.41 -12.53 62.51
CA CYS A 11 -23.66 -11.47 61.55
C CYS A 11 -22.35 -10.85 61.02
N LEU A 12 -21.36 -10.60 61.89
CA LEU A 12 -20.06 -10.08 61.52
C LEU A 12 -19.25 -11.08 60.65
N LEU A 13 -19.27 -12.38 61.04
CA LEU A 13 -18.67 -13.44 60.26
C LEU A 13 -19.32 -13.59 58.87
N GLY A 14 -20.64 -13.55 58.80
CA GLY A 14 -21.41 -13.59 57.57
C GLY A 14 -21.06 -12.41 56.65
N LEU A 15 -20.96 -11.18 57.20
CA LEU A 15 -20.57 -9.99 56.46
C LEU A 15 -19.13 -10.08 55.95
N ALA A 16 -18.18 -10.52 56.76
CA ALA A 16 -16.79 -10.73 56.39
C ALA A 16 -16.63 -11.74 55.26
N LEU A 17 -17.31 -12.90 55.36
CA LEU A 17 -17.29 -13.92 54.30
C LEU A 17 -17.95 -13.40 53.02
N SER A 18 -19.05 -12.65 53.09
CA SER A 18 -19.70 -12.04 51.94
C SER A 18 -18.81 -11.06 51.24
N LEU A 19 -18.10 -10.19 51.95
CA LEU A 19 -17.13 -9.24 51.39
C LEU A 19 -15.96 -9.96 50.73
N LEU A 20 -15.47 -11.06 51.30
CA LEU A 20 -14.40 -11.87 50.72
C LEU A 20 -14.83 -12.50 49.41
N VAL A 21 -16.03 -13.07 49.31
CA VAL A 21 -16.60 -13.64 48.11
C VAL A 21 -16.80 -12.58 47.02
N ILE A 22 -17.36 -11.41 47.42
CA ILE A 22 -17.57 -10.31 46.48
C ILE A 22 -16.22 -9.78 45.94
N SER A 23 -15.23 -9.60 46.78
CA SER A 23 -13.90 -9.14 46.34
C SER A 23 -13.22 -10.11 45.43
N ALA A 24 -13.26 -11.42 45.70
CA ALA A 24 -12.75 -12.45 44.84
C ALA A 24 -13.49 -12.50 43.48
N GLY A 25 -14.81 -12.34 43.49
CA GLY A 25 -15.62 -12.23 42.28
C GLY A 25 -15.25 -11.02 41.41
N LEU A 26 -15.09 -9.85 42.01
CA LEU A 26 -14.68 -8.65 41.31
C LEU A 26 -13.27 -8.74 40.72
N GLU A 27 -12.34 -9.36 41.45
CA GLU A 27 -10.98 -9.60 40.93
C GLU A 27 -10.99 -10.57 39.73
N SER A 28 -11.75 -11.66 39.83
CA SER A 28 -11.93 -12.61 38.73
C SER A 28 -12.54 -11.93 37.50
N PHE A 29 -13.58 -11.12 37.69
CA PHE A 29 -14.20 -10.36 36.61
C PHE A 29 -13.23 -9.37 35.96
N ALA A 30 -12.45 -8.64 36.76
CA ALA A 30 -11.45 -7.71 36.25
C ALA A 30 -10.37 -8.40 35.40
N ARG A 31 -9.89 -9.56 35.85
CA ARG A 31 -8.93 -10.40 35.09
C ARG A 31 -9.53 -10.90 33.79
N THR A 32 -10.74 -11.39 33.81
CA THR A 32 -11.46 -11.87 32.64
C THR A 32 -11.67 -10.75 31.63
N ARG A 33 -12.13 -9.59 32.07
CA ARG A 33 -12.30 -8.40 31.21
C ARG A 33 -11.00 -7.97 30.55
N LYS A 34 -9.88 -7.99 31.28
CA LYS A 34 -8.55 -7.66 30.73
C LYS A 34 -8.10 -8.70 29.68
N ALA A 35 -8.38 -9.99 29.93
CA ALA A 35 -8.08 -11.05 28.97
C ALA A 35 -8.90 -10.89 27.67
N PHE A 36 -10.20 -10.61 27.79
CA PHE A 36 -11.05 -10.35 26.62
C PHE A 36 -10.62 -9.12 25.82
N ALA A 37 -10.27 -8.02 26.48
CA ALA A 37 -9.75 -6.82 25.80
C ALA A 37 -8.48 -7.16 25.00
N GLY A 38 -7.53 -7.89 25.59
CA GLY A 38 -6.31 -8.28 24.90
C GLY A 38 -6.54 -9.26 23.72
N LEU A 39 -7.58 -10.10 23.79
CA LEU A 39 -7.95 -10.97 22.66
C LEU A 39 -8.57 -10.13 21.52
N LYS A 40 -9.46 -9.21 21.86
CA LYS A 40 -10.08 -8.32 20.90
C LYS A 40 -9.05 -7.46 20.17
N ASP A 41 -8.10 -6.85 20.90
CA ASP A 41 -7.03 -6.04 20.31
C ASP A 41 -6.19 -6.84 19.29
N ARG A 42 -5.94 -8.13 19.58
CA ARG A 42 -5.22 -9.02 18.66
C ARG A 42 -6.03 -9.34 17.43
N GLU A 43 -7.29 -9.68 17.59
CA GLU A 43 -8.18 -10.02 16.48
C GLU A 43 -8.37 -8.82 15.55
N GLU A 44 -8.56 -7.62 16.09
CA GLU A 44 -8.63 -6.37 15.31
C GLU A 44 -7.32 -6.11 14.54
N ALA A 45 -6.17 -6.34 15.18
CA ALA A 45 -4.87 -6.20 14.54
C ALA A 45 -4.65 -7.21 13.41
N ASP A 46 -5.03 -8.48 13.62
CA ASP A 46 -4.95 -9.54 12.61
C ASP A 46 -5.84 -9.22 11.40
N GLN A 47 -7.08 -8.79 11.62
CA GLN A 47 -8.01 -8.41 10.56
C GLN A 47 -7.50 -7.20 9.78
N ALA A 48 -6.96 -6.19 10.46
CA ALA A 48 -6.37 -5.01 9.82
C ALA A 48 -5.16 -5.38 8.94
N ALA A 49 -4.29 -6.29 9.41
CA ALA A 49 -3.15 -6.76 8.64
C ALA A 49 -3.57 -7.53 7.38
N LEU A 50 -4.58 -8.41 7.50
CA LEU A 50 -5.12 -9.13 6.36
C LEU A 50 -5.73 -8.19 5.32
N ALA A 51 -6.51 -7.18 5.77
CA ALA A 51 -7.07 -6.17 4.88
C ALA A 51 -5.99 -5.34 4.17
N ALA A 52 -4.90 -5.00 4.88
CA ALA A 52 -3.76 -4.31 4.28
C ALA A 52 -3.06 -5.19 3.22
N LEU A 53 -2.83 -6.47 3.50
CA LEU A 53 -2.26 -7.42 2.54
C LEU A 53 -3.15 -7.62 1.31
N ASP A 54 -4.46 -7.71 1.49
CA ASP A 54 -5.40 -7.82 0.38
C ASP A 54 -5.36 -6.58 -0.51
N ARG A 55 -5.27 -5.40 0.08
CA ARG A 55 -5.09 -4.16 -0.69
C ARG A 55 -3.78 -4.17 -1.46
N MET A 56 -2.66 -4.53 -0.82
CA MET A 56 -1.37 -4.64 -1.48
C MET A 56 -1.38 -5.69 -2.59
N ARG A 57 -2.06 -6.81 -2.37
CA ARG A 57 -2.23 -7.86 -3.37
C ARG A 57 -2.96 -7.36 -4.62
N ILE A 58 -4.03 -6.58 -4.45
CA ILE A 58 -4.77 -5.98 -5.57
C ILE A 58 -3.84 -5.07 -6.37
N ASP A 59 -3.10 -4.17 -5.73
CA ASP A 59 -2.20 -3.25 -6.41
C ASP A 59 -1.03 -4.00 -7.08
N LEU A 60 -0.49 -5.07 -6.46
CA LEU A 60 0.51 -5.94 -7.04
C LEU A 60 0.01 -6.68 -8.29
N LEU A 61 -1.23 -7.14 -8.29
CA LEU A 61 -1.84 -7.78 -9.46
C LEU A 61 -2.05 -6.81 -10.63
N HIS A 62 -2.23 -5.51 -10.34
CA HIS A 62 -2.32 -4.46 -11.35
C HIS A 62 -0.94 -3.96 -11.80
N ALA A 63 0.13 -4.21 -11.05
CA ALA A 63 1.47 -3.79 -11.43
C ALA A 63 1.85 -4.32 -12.82
N GLY A 64 2.35 -3.43 -13.66
CA GLY A 64 2.70 -3.73 -15.05
C GLY A 64 1.55 -3.75 -16.04
N LEU A 65 0.31 -3.51 -15.62
CA LEU A 65 -0.84 -3.46 -16.52
C LEU A 65 -0.65 -2.34 -17.55
N GLY A 66 -0.76 -2.68 -18.83
CA GLY A 66 -0.58 -1.73 -19.95
C GLY A 66 0.87 -1.32 -20.23
N LEU A 67 1.83 -1.66 -19.36
CA LEU A 67 3.24 -1.45 -19.65
C LEU A 67 3.70 -2.48 -20.67
N VAL A 68 4.32 -2.01 -21.76
CA VAL A 68 4.93 -2.90 -22.76
C VAL A 68 6.43 -3.03 -22.49
N PRO A 69 7.00 -4.23 -22.69
CA PRO A 69 8.42 -4.51 -22.41
C PRO A 69 9.38 -3.59 -23.14
N GLU A 70 8.97 -3.17 -24.32
CA GLU A 70 9.75 -2.35 -25.26
C GLU A 70 9.87 -0.88 -24.83
N MET A 71 9.17 -0.44 -23.80
CA MET A 71 9.27 0.95 -23.32
C MET A 71 10.63 1.32 -22.72
N GLY A 72 11.63 0.44 -22.75
CA GLY A 72 12.92 0.71 -22.10
C GLY A 72 12.83 0.94 -20.59
N LEU A 73 11.60 1.05 -20.10
CA LEU A 73 11.25 1.19 -18.68
C LEU A 73 11.53 -0.08 -17.92
N GLY A 74 12.18 -1.05 -18.57
CA GLY A 74 12.41 -2.38 -18.08
C GLY A 74 11.31 -2.83 -17.13
N LEU A 75 10.84 -4.00 -17.19
CA LEU A 75 9.86 -4.57 -16.25
C LEU A 75 10.19 -4.35 -14.77
N VAL A 76 11.38 -3.90 -14.48
CA VAL A 76 11.83 -3.33 -13.21
C VAL A 76 10.85 -2.28 -12.69
N ALA A 77 10.26 -1.51 -13.57
CA ALA A 77 9.29 -0.49 -13.20
C ALA A 77 7.92 -1.05 -12.78
N ALA A 78 7.56 -2.29 -13.13
CA ALA A 78 6.27 -2.86 -12.70
C ALA A 78 6.21 -3.06 -11.17
N ALA A 79 7.31 -3.51 -10.57
CA ALA A 79 7.45 -3.62 -9.13
C ALA A 79 8.92 -3.43 -8.74
N GLU A 80 9.24 -2.32 -8.11
CA GLU A 80 10.55 -2.00 -7.58
C GLU A 80 10.53 -2.19 -6.06
N THR A 81 11.39 -3.05 -5.56
CA THR A 81 11.53 -3.32 -4.13
C THR A 81 12.83 -2.71 -3.63
N ASP A 82 12.73 -1.54 -3.02
CA ASP A 82 13.78 -0.96 -2.19
C ASP A 82 13.50 -1.38 -0.73
N PRO A 83 14.50 -1.56 0.15
CA PRO A 83 14.25 -1.85 1.56
C PRO A 83 13.31 -0.85 2.25
N ALA A 84 13.30 0.40 1.79
CA ALA A 84 12.48 1.46 2.35
C ALA A 84 11.08 1.55 1.70
N GLU A 85 10.95 1.20 0.41
CA GLU A 85 9.72 1.42 -0.36
C GLU A 85 9.43 0.26 -1.33
N LEU A 86 8.14 -0.04 -1.49
CA LEU A 86 7.63 -0.86 -2.60
C LEU A 86 6.92 0.08 -3.57
N ARG A 87 7.42 0.17 -4.79
CA ARG A 87 6.84 0.98 -5.87
C ARG A 87 6.22 0.08 -6.92
N LEU A 88 4.98 0.35 -7.26
CA LEU A 88 4.21 -0.40 -8.26
C LEU A 88 3.74 0.58 -9.33
N MET A 89 3.95 0.23 -10.59
CA MET A 89 3.62 1.06 -11.73
C MET A 89 2.66 0.35 -12.67
N SER A 90 1.67 1.08 -13.17
CA SER A 90 0.72 0.62 -14.19
C SER A 90 0.31 1.76 -15.10
N VAL A 91 -0.25 1.45 -16.26
CA VAL A 91 -0.87 2.47 -17.11
C VAL A 91 -2.25 2.82 -16.54
N GLU A 92 -2.45 4.11 -16.26
CA GLU A 92 -3.75 4.64 -15.84
C GLU A 92 -4.66 4.84 -17.05
N ARG A 93 -4.12 5.48 -18.09
CA ARG A 93 -4.83 5.70 -19.37
C ARG A 93 -3.88 6.07 -20.49
N GLU A 94 -4.36 5.97 -21.72
CA GLU A 94 -3.68 6.48 -22.90
C GLU A 94 -3.90 8.00 -23.07
N LEU A 95 -2.89 8.67 -23.61
CA LEU A 95 -2.90 10.07 -23.95
C LEU A 95 -2.59 10.25 -25.44
N HIS A 96 -2.99 11.37 -26.00
CA HIS A 96 -2.74 11.70 -27.41
C HIS A 96 -2.09 13.09 -27.54
N LEU A 97 -1.05 13.17 -28.38
CA LEU A 97 -0.46 14.44 -28.75
C LEU A 97 -1.44 15.27 -29.60
N ALA A 98 -1.50 16.55 -29.34
CA ALA A 98 -2.22 17.51 -30.17
C ALA A 98 -1.36 18.08 -31.34
N ALA A 99 -0.04 18.02 -31.17
CA ALA A 99 0.96 18.43 -32.15
C ALA A 99 2.28 17.71 -31.83
N GLU A 100 3.23 17.79 -32.75
CA GLU A 100 4.58 17.23 -32.58
C GLU A 100 5.26 17.82 -31.34
N ALA A 101 5.91 16.95 -30.56
CA ALA A 101 6.77 17.30 -29.44
C ALA A 101 8.21 17.14 -29.84
N GLY A 102 8.95 18.23 -30.04
CA GLY A 102 10.33 18.24 -30.51
C GLY A 102 11.33 17.76 -29.46
N ALA A 103 12.40 17.14 -29.92
CA ALA A 103 13.54 16.79 -29.05
C ALA A 103 14.12 18.05 -28.38
N GLY A 104 14.56 17.91 -27.12
CA GLY A 104 15.04 19.01 -26.30
C GLY A 104 13.92 19.89 -25.70
N GLY A 105 12.67 19.69 -26.11
CA GLY A 105 11.51 20.37 -25.55
C GLY A 105 11.08 19.84 -24.20
N THR A 106 10.55 20.71 -23.34
CA THR A 106 9.92 20.33 -22.08
C THR A 106 8.40 20.46 -22.12
N ARG A 107 7.85 21.00 -23.22
CA ARG A 107 6.42 21.20 -23.39
C ARG A 107 5.83 20.06 -24.23
N LEU A 108 4.85 19.36 -23.67
CA LEU A 108 4.15 18.25 -24.33
C LEU A 108 2.71 18.69 -24.66
N PRO A 109 2.41 18.99 -25.94
CA PRO A 109 1.05 19.37 -26.33
C PRO A 109 0.13 18.14 -26.34
N LEU A 110 -0.97 18.18 -25.60
CA LEU A 110 -1.93 17.09 -25.46
C LEU A 110 -3.32 17.50 -25.95
N THR A 111 -4.07 16.56 -26.49
CA THR A 111 -5.48 16.76 -26.89
C THR A 111 -6.36 17.02 -25.68
N SER A 112 -6.01 16.48 -24.52
CA SER A 112 -6.67 16.72 -23.23
C SER A 112 -5.68 16.64 -22.09
N THR A 113 -5.76 17.58 -21.17
CA THR A 113 -5.02 17.61 -19.91
C THR A 113 -5.90 17.32 -18.70
N ALA A 114 -7.16 16.90 -18.94
CA ALA A 114 -8.10 16.57 -17.87
C ALA A 114 -7.52 15.46 -16.98
N ASP A 115 -7.73 15.60 -15.65
CA ASP A 115 -7.30 14.65 -14.62
C ASP A 115 -5.79 14.36 -14.56
N ILE A 116 -4.96 15.11 -15.28
CA ILE A 116 -3.51 15.08 -15.09
C ILE A 116 -3.16 16.03 -13.95
N VAL A 117 -2.26 15.60 -13.07
CA VAL A 117 -1.77 16.43 -11.96
C VAL A 117 -0.24 16.51 -11.98
N ALA A 118 0.30 17.57 -11.42
CA ALA A 118 1.75 17.70 -11.26
C ALA A 118 2.29 16.55 -10.39
N GLY A 119 3.47 16.04 -10.76
CA GLY A 119 4.11 14.89 -10.13
C GLY A 119 3.70 13.54 -10.73
N GLN A 120 2.75 13.47 -11.65
CA GLN A 120 2.46 12.25 -12.39
C GLN A 120 3.52 11.97 -13.46
N LEU A 121 3.66 10.69 -13.80
CA LEU A 121 4.56 10.20 -14.83
C LEU A 121 3.83 10.02 -16.15
N ILE A 122 4.46 10.42 -17.23
CA ILE A 122 4.02 10.14 -18.60
C ILE A 122 5.09 9.30 -19.28
N ALA A 123 4.68 8.15 -19.80
CA ALA A 123 5.50 7.35 -20.70
C ALA A 123 5.22 7.75 -22.13
N LEU A 124 6.28 8.01 -22.90
CA LEU A 124 6.23 8.30 -24.33
C LEU A 124 6.96 7.16 -25.05
N ARG A 125 6.39 6.66 -26.14
CA ARG A 125 6.97 5.61 -26.95
C ARG A 125 6.79 5.88 -28.43
N GLU A 126 7.82 5.58 -29.22
CA GLU A 126 7.77 5.54 -30.67
C GLU A 126 8.60 4.33 -31.16
N GLY A 127 7.90 3.34 -31.75
CA GLY A 127 8.52 2.06 -32.07
C GLY A 127 9.03 1.32 -30.82
N ALA A 128 10.28 0.88 -30.85
CA ALA A 128 10.96 0.18 -29.76
C ALA A 128 11.62 1.14 -28.74
N ALA A 129 11.54 2.42 -28.95
CA ALA A 129 12.18 3.41 -28.08
C ALA A 129 11.15 4.18 -27.26
N GLY A 130 11.48 4.49 -26.03
CA GLY A 130 10.60 5.24 -25.13
C GLY A 130 11.34 5.91 -24.01
N GLU A 131 10.67 6.85 -23.36
CA GLU A 131 11.16 7.57 -22.19
C GLU A 131 10.02 7.88 -21.23
N VAL A 132 10.34 8.05 -19.96
CA VAL A 132 9.39 8.52 -18.94
C VAL A 132 9.78 9.88 -18.45
N ARG A 133 8.79 10.74 -18.30
CA ARG A 133 8.97 12.10 -17.81
C ARG A 133 7.93 12.43 -16.74
N THR A 134 8.37 13.22 -15.77
CA THR A 134 7.49 13.73 -14.73
C THR A 134 6.82 15.02 -15.19
N VAL A 135 5.52 15.15 -14.95
CA VAL A 135 4.76 16.38 -15.18
C VAL A 135 5.05 17.35 -14.02
N VAL A 136 5.59 18.52 -14.32
CA VAL A 136 5.83 19.58 -13.33
C VAL A 136 4.65 20.52 -13.21
N ARG A 137 4.03 20.87 -14.34
CA ARG A 137 2.95 21.86 -14.38
C ARG A 137 2.02 21.60 -15.57
N LEU A 138 0.75 21.96 -15.39
CA LEU A 138 -0.24 21.95 -16.46
C LEU A 138 -0.36 23.34 -17.08
N GLU A 139 -0.56 23.35 -18.39
CA GLU A 139 -0.89 24.53 -19.18
C GLU A 139 -2.15 24.27 -20.02
N ALA A 140 -2.71 25.30 -20.64
CA ALA A 140 -3.83 25.12 -21.55
C ALA A 140 -3.42 24.25 -22.75
N GLY A 141 -3.97 23.02 -22.83
CA GLY A 141 -3.69 22.07 -23.91
C GLY A 141 -2.27 21.48 -23.92
N ALA A 142 -1.53 21.57 -22.80
CA ALA A 142 -0.19 20.99 -22.70
C ALA A 142 0.18 20.69 -21.26
N VAL A 143 1.24 19.89 -21.08
CA VAL A 143 1.93 19.73 -19.79
C VAL A 143 3.39 20.13 -19.95
N LEU A 144 3.98 20.63 -18.86
CA LEU A 144 5.41 20.86 -18.76
C LEU A 144 6.07 19.68 -18.04
N LEU A 145 7.16 19.19 -18.60
CA LEU A 145 7.95 18.08 -18.12
C LEU A 145 9.13 18.57 -17.28
N GLU A 146 9.56 17.78 -16.32
CA GLU A 146 10.70 18.07 -15.44
C GLU A 146 12.03 18.12 -16.21
N ALA A 147 12.17 17.23 -17.20
CA ALA A 147 13.36 17.15 -18.05
C ALA A 147 12.97 17.21 -19.53
N PRO A 148 13.88 17.70 -20.40
CA PRO A 148 13.63 17.74 -21.82
C PRO A 148 13.49 16.34 -22.43
N LEU A 149 12.72 16.25 -23.52
CA LEU A 149 12.59 15.04 -24.31
C LEU A 149 13.91 14.70 -25.01
N GLU A 150 14.29 13.45 -24.99
CA GLU A 150 15.50 12.97 -25.67
C GLU A 150 15.31 12.89 -27.18
N ARG A 151 14.07 12.75 -27.62
CA ARG A 151 13.71 12.61 -29.05
C ARG A 151 12.42 13.34 -29.39
N ALA A 152 12.15 13.50 -30.65
CA ALA A 152 10.89 14.05 -31.14
C ALA A 152 9.81 12.93 -31.16
N TYR A 153 8.56 13.32 -30.96
CA TYR A 153 7.39 12.44 -31.00
C TYR A 153 6.31 13.04 -31.87
N ALA A 154 5.92 12.30 -32.88
CA ALA A 154 4.85 12.70 -33.80
C ALA A 154 3.48 12.18 -33.34
N PRO A 155 2.39 12.96 -33.49
CA PRO A 155 1.05 12.55 -33.05
C PRO A 155 0.56 11.22 -33.62
N GLU A 156 0.99 10.90 -34.86
CA GLU A 156 0.49 9.73 -35.59
C GLU A 156 1.20 8.43 -35.20
N THR A 157 2.41 8.52 -34.66
CA THR A 157 3.28 7.36 -34.39
C THR A 157 3.60 7.16 -32.91
N ALA A 158 3.49 8.24 -32.14
CA ALA A 158 3.81 8.19 -30.71
C ALA A 158 2.63 7.61 -29.89
N ALA A 159 2.92 6.62 -29.06
CA ALA A 159 2.02 6.16 -28.03
C ALA A 159 2.40 6.82 -26.70
N LEU A 160 1.43 7.47 -26.08
CA LEU A 160 1.60 8.12 -24.79
C LEU A 160 0.71 7.47 -23.75
N SER A 161 1.24 7.28 -22.56
CA SER A 161 0.49 6.70 -21.44
C SER A 161 0.72 7.50 -20.18
N LEU A 162 -0.36 7.89 -19.51
CA LEU A 162 -0.31 8.39 -18.14
C LEU A 162 -0.10 7.20 -17.21
N LEU A 163 0.87 7.30 -16.32
CA LEU A 163 1.21 6.22 -15.41
C LEU A 163 0.64 6.48 -14.02
N GLU A 164 0.14 5.43 -13.38
CA GLU A 164 -0.15 5.40 -11.95
C GLU A 164 1.05 4.79 -11.23
N LEU A 165 1.57 5.49 -10.24
CA LEU A 165 2.63 5.03 -9.34
C LEU A 165 2.06 4.86 -7.93
N VAL A 166 1.94 3.61 -7.47
CA VAL A 166 1.57 3.29 -6.09
C VAL A 166 2.83 3.01 -5.29
N THR A 167 3.01 3.73 -4.21
CA THR A 167 4.16 3.57 -3.31
C THR A 167 3.69 3.15 -1.92
N TYR A 168 4.27 2.08 -1.39
CA TYR A 168 4.13 1.63 -0.01
C TYR A 168 5.42 1.90 0.75
N PHE A 169 5.32 2.45 1.94
CA PHE A 169 6.46 2.67 2.82
C PHE A 169 6.04 2.65 4.28
N LEU A 170 6.99 2.30 5.15
CA LEU A 170 6.79 2.32 6.59
C LEU A 170 7.22 3.69 7.15
N ASP A 171 6.28 4.42 7.74
CA ASP A 171 6.57 5.58 8.57
C ASP A 171 7.04 5.05 9.94
N GLY A 172 8.36 4.87 10.08
CA GLY A 172 8.97 4.22 11.22
C GLY A 172 8.66 4.88 12.56
N PRO A 173 8.80 6.22 12.69
CA PRO A 173 8.44 6.94 13.92
C PRO A 173 6.98 6.76 14.33
N ALA A 174 6.06 6.81 13.38
CA ALA A 174 4.63 6.64 13.63
C ALA A 174 4.21 5.16 13.71
N ARG A 175 5.04 4.22 13.24
CA ARG A 175 4.71 2.80 13.06
C ARG A 175 3.47 2.58 12.22
N ILE A 176 3.36 3.32 11.13
CA ILE A 176 2.23 3.26 10.22
C ILE A 176 2.75 2.85 8.84
N LEU A 177 2.23 1.75 8.30
CA LEU A 177 2.37 1.44 6.89
C LEU A 177 1.49 2.41 6.10
N ARG A 178 2.08 3.12 5.16
CA ARG A 178 1.40 4.11 4.34
C ARG A 178 1.34 3.69 2.88
N ARG A 179 0.29 4.11 2.20
CA ARG A 179 0.09 3.98 0.76
C ARG A 179 -0.03 5.37 0.14
N ARG A 180 0.71 5.62 -0.92
CA ARG A 180 0.65 6.85 -1.71
C ARG A 180 0.39 6.51 -3.18
N VAL A 181 -0.47 7.26 -3.83
CA VAL A 181 -0.73 7.16 -5.28
C VAL A 181 -0.23 8.43 -5.93
N ASN A 182 0.66 8.30 -6.88
CA ASN A 182 1.31 9.42 -7.56
C ASN A 182 1.89 10.44 -6.55
N ALA A 183 1.67 11.72 -6.77
CA ALA A 183 2.08 12.81 -5.89
C ALA A 183 1.05 13.15 -4.80
N SER A 184 0.02 12.30 -4.57
CA SER A 184 -0.99 12.55 -3.53
C SER A 184 -0.41 12.41 -2.11
N SER A 185 -1.15 12.92 -1.13
CA SER A 185 -0.81 12.70 0.28
C SER A 185 -0.88 11.21 0.64
N ALA A 186 0.13 10.73 1.37
CA ALA A 186 0.17 9.34 1.80
C ALA A 186 -0.93 9.04 2.83
N GLN A 187 -1.70 8.01 2.56
CA GLN A 187 -2.79 7.55 3.43
C GLN A 187 -2.31 6.44 4.37
N PRO A 188 -2.75 6.42 5.63
CA PRO A 188 -2.48 5.31 6.53
C PRO A 188 -3.18 4.05 6.02
N LEU A 189 -2.46 2.93 5.99
CA LEU A 189 -2.99 1.64 5.57
C LEU A 189 -3.08 0.66 6.75
N LEU A 190 -2.05 0.61 7.60
CA LEU A 190 -1.98 -0.27 8.75
C LEU A 190 -1.21 0.42 9.88
N GLU A 191 -1.85 0.53 11.03
CA GLU A 191 -1.25 1.07 12.24
C GLU A 191 -0.51 -0.03 13.03
N ASN A 192 0.30 0.39 14.00
CA ASN A 192 1.08 -0.51 14.85
C ASN A 192 1.98 -1.48 14.06
N THR A 193 2.49 -1.08 12.92
CA THR A 193 3.40 -1.86 12.09
C THR A 193 4.82 -1.75 12.63
N ALA A 194 5.40 -2.86 13.06
CA ALA A 194 6.78 -2.93 13.54
C ALA A 194 7.77 -3.04 12.38
N ALA A 195 7.42 -3.84 11.35
CA ALA A 195 8.21 -4.00 10.15
C ALA A 195 7.31 -4.29 8.94
N ALA A 196 7.71 -3.78 7.79
CA ALA A 196 7.18 -4.15 6.48
C ALA A 196 8.36 -4.53 5.59
N VAL A 197 8.36 -5.74 5.07
CA VAL A 197 9.45 -6.27 4.24
C VAL A 197 8.85 -6.76 2.94
N TRP A 198 9.44 -6.32 1.83
CA TRP A 198 9.09 -6.77 0.51
C TRP A 198 10.31 -7.27 -0.22
N THR A 199 10.19 -8.41 -0.86
CA THR A 199 11.27 -9.02 -1.62
C THR A 199 10.75 -9.49 -2.95
N ARG A 200 11.52 -9.23 -4.01
CA ARG A 200 11.25 -9.74 -5.35
C ARG A 200 12.11 -10.98 -5.57
N ASP A 201 11.51 -12.02 -6.14
CA ASP A 201 12.26 -13.17 -6.61
C ASP A 201 13.00 -12.79 -7.91
N PRO A 202 14.34 -12.90 -7.96
CA PRO A 202 15.09 -12.58 -9.17
C PRO A 202 14.84 -13.55 -10.34
N SER A 203 14.39 -14.76 -10.04
CA SER A 203 14.18 -15.84 -11.03
C SER A 203 12.72 -15.98 -11.47
N ALA A 204 11.78 -15.32 -10.79
CA ALA A 204 10.36 -15.42 -11.08
C ALA A 204 9.66 -14.06 -10.86
N PRO A 205 8.56 -13.79 -11.58
CA PRO A 205 7.77 -12.59 -11.39
C PRO A 205 6.92 -12.67 -10.12
N LEU A 206 7.59 -12.87 -8.99
CA LEU A 206 6.98 -12.99 -7.66
C LEU A 206 7.45 -11.86 -6.75
N VAL A 207 6.52 -11.29 -6.00
CA VAL A 207 6.80 -10.39 -4.89
C VAL A 207 6.24 -11.00 -3.62
N ARG A 208 7.07 -11.08 -2.60
CA ARG A 208 6.70 -11.48 -1.26
C ARG A 208 6.62 -10.25 -0.38
N VAL A 209 5.53 -10.14 0.34
CA VAL A 209 5.28 -9.08 1.33
C VAL A 209 5.12 -9.73 2.69
N ARG A 210 5.85 -9.22 3.70
CA ARG A 210 5.76 -9.64 5.09
C ARG A 210 5.51 -8.43 5.97
N LEU A 211 4.46 -8.49 6.77
CA LEU A 211 4.07 -7.46 7.74
C LEU A 211 4.21 -7.99 9.15
N GLU A 212 4.89 -7.26 10.00
CA GLU A 212 5.02 -7.55 11.43
C GLU A 212 4.34 -6.43 12.23
N LEU A 213 3.47 -6.81 13.15
CA LEU A 213 2.75 -5.88 14.00
C LEU A 213 3.42 -5.73 15.36
N ALA A 214 3.39 -4.52 15.92
CA ALA A 214 3.89 -4.22 17.26
C ALA A 214 2.87 -4.62 18.37
N VAL A 215 2.01 -5.60 18.09
CA VAL A 215 0.99 -6.10 19.00
C VAL A 215 1.41 -7.46 19.54
N LYS A 216 1.47 -7.58 20.87
CA LYS A 216 1.94 -8.82 21.53
C LYS A 216 1.04 -10.01 21.21
N GLY A 217 1.63 -11.09 20.68
CA GLY A 217 0.95 -12.35 20.40
C GLY A 217 0.26 -12.38 19.04
N VAL A 218 0.49 -11.39 18.19
CA VAL A 218 0.17 -11.42 16.76
C VAL A 218 1.38 -11.96 16.01
N HIS A 219 1.16 -12.89 15.09
CA HIS A 219 2.20 -13.46 14.24
C HIS A 219 2.42 -12.60 13.00
N PRO A 220 3.62 -12.65 12.39
CA PRO A 220 3.83 -11.99 11.11
C PRO A 220 2.88 -12.52 10.04
N HIS A 221 2.33 -11.60 9.24
CA HIS A 221 1.49 -11.93 8.10
C HIS A 221 2.33 -11.87 6.83
N GLU A 222 2.15 -12.86 5.95
CA GLU A 222 2.93 -12.97 4.72
C GLU A 222 2.02 -13.28 3.54
N ALA A 223 2.29 -12.62 2.41
CA ALA A 223 1.66 -12.90 1.13
C ALA A 223 2.70 -12.97 0.03
N THR A 224 2.54 -13.93 -0.89
CA THR A 224 3.33 -14.00 -2.12
C THR A 224 2.40 -13.78 -3.30
N VAL A 225 2.74 -12.83 -4.15
CA VAL A 225 1.91 -12.43 -5.28
C VAL A 225 2.68 -12.62 -6.59
N PHE A 226 2.04 -13.31 -7.53
CA PHE A 226 2.55 -13.47 -8.89
C PHE A 226 2.19 -12.24 -9.73
N LEU A 227 3.20 -11.57 -10.29
CA LEU A 227 3.05 -10.40 -11.14
C LEU A 227 2.69 -10.83 -12.56
N LYS A 228 1.42 -11.08 -12.82
CA LYS A 228 0.91 -11.61 -14.08
C LYS A 228 1.36 -10.78 -15.29
N ASN A 229 1.24 -9.46 -15.19
CA ASN A 229 1.57 -8.57 -16.31
C ASN A 229 3.08 -8.51 -16.58
N ALA A 230 3.90 -8.61 -15.53
CA ALA A 230 5.34 -8.72 -15.65
C ALA A 230 5.77 -10.02 -16.33
N ALA A 231 5.08 -11.14 -16.05
CA ALA A 231 5.34 -12.43 -16.67
C ALA A 231 4.99 -12.45 -18.16
N LEU A 232 3.84 -11.87 -18.54
CA LEU A 232 3.39 -11.80 -19.93
C LEU A 232 4.37 -11.01 -20.81
N ALA A 233 4.92 -9.94 -20.25
CA ALA A 233 5.87 -9.11 -20.94
C ALA A 233 7.24 -9.79 -21.14
N ALA A 234 7.69 -10.62 -20.20
CA ALA A 234 8.93 -11.40 -20.32
C ALA A 234 8.81 -12.54 -21.36
N GLY A 235 7.60 -13.09 -21.55
CA GLY A 235 7.35 -14.20 -22.47
C GLY A 235 7.25 -13.80 -23.96
N ASN A 236 7.01 -12.53 -24.26
CA ASN A 236 6.89 -12.04 -25.64
C ASN A 236 8.25 -11.64 -26.28
N GLY A 237 9.35 -11.76 -25.55
CA GLY A 237 10.72 -11.41 -26.01
C GLY A 237 11.58 -12.61 -26.42
N SER A 238 11.01 -13.81 -26.56
CA SER A 238 11.72 -15.05 -26.97
C SER A 238 11.32 -15.53 -28.36
#